data_3d8c2514bf2d695003262fdcd64d178b
#
_entry.id   3d8c2514bf2d695003262fdcd64d178b
#
_cell.length_a   1.000
_cell.length_b   1.000
_cell.length_c   1.000
_cell.angle_alpha   90.00
_cell.angle_beta   90.00
_cell.angle_gamma   90.00
#
_symmetry.space_group_name_H-M   'P 1'
#
loop_
_entity.id
_entity.type
_entity.pdbx_description
1 polymer ?
#
loop_
_entity_poly.entity_id
_entity_poly.type
_entity_poly.pdbx_seq_one_letter_code
_entity_poly.pdbx_strand_id
1 'polypeptide(L)'
;ALFFAIGVLKKNHIRFHIEGKKNNAVIFVRALAGTLGMLGNFYAIDHLVLSDASMLNKMSPFFVIIFSFIFLKERLTFFQGFTVICAFIGSLFIIKPSFQNVDFFPALIGFLGGMGEGLAYACVRYLGQHGVNGAVIVAYFSGFSCLFTLPFLILDFHPMTIFQILCLLGAGAGAAGGQ
;
A
#
# COMPACT_ATOMS: atom_id res chain seq x y z
N ALA A 1 8.07 7.57 -7.33
CA ALA A 1 8.70 6.61 -6.41
C ALA A 1 9.84 5.83 -7.11
N LEU A 2 9.63 5.18 -8.29
CA LEU A 2 10.64 4.35 -8.96
C LEU A 2 11.94 5.13 -9.27
N PHE A 3 11.84 6.28 -9.93
CA PHE A 3 13.01 7.10 -10.26
C PHE A 3 13.77 7.57 -9.01
N PHE A 4 13.05 7.93 -7.96
CA PHE A 4 13.64 8.34 -6.70
C PHE A 4 14.38 7.16 -6.04
N ALA A 5 13.74 5.99 -5.96
CA ALA A 5 14.34 4.79 -5.41
C ALA A 5 15.61 4.37 -6.18
N ILE A 6 15.57 4.40 -7.52
CA ILE A 6 16.75 4.12 -8.37
C ILE A 6 17.85 5.17 -8.13
N GLY A 7 17.51 6.45 -7.98
CA GLY A 7 18.45 7.51 -7.67
C GLY A 7 19.16 7.28 -6.34
N VAL A 8 18.43 6.92 -5.28
CA VAL A 8 18.98 6.58 -3.96
C VAL A 8 19.89 5.35 -4.02
N LEU A 9 19.47 4.31 -4.74
CA LEU A 9 20.26 3.09 -4.92
C LEU A 9 21.57 3.35 -5.64
N LYS A 10 21.52 4.17 -6.71
CA LYS A 10 22.72 4.55 -7.48
C LYS A 10 23.68 5.42 -6.67
N LYS A 11 23.14 6.39 -5.91
CA LYS A 11 23.93 7.29 -5.06
C LYS A 11 24.65 6.56 -3.93
N ASN A 12 23.99 5.56 -3.33
CA ASN A 12 24.51 4.83 -2.18
C ASN A 12 25.22 3.52 -2.58
N HIS A 13 25.42 3.24 -3.88
CA HIS A 13 26.02 2.01 -4.39
C HIS A 13 25.39 0.72 -3.86
N ILE A 14 24.09 0.74 -3.57
CA ILE A 14 23.36 -0.41 -3.04
C ILE A 14 23.08 -1.39 -4.18
N ARG A 15 23.45 -2.65 -4.00
CA ARG A 15 23.18 -3.71 -4.99
C ARG A 15 21.70 -4.07 -4.98
N PHE A 16 21.11 -4.24 -6.16
CA PHE A 16 19.73 -4.74 -6.36
C PHE A 16 19.56 -6.23 -6.00
N HIS A 17 20.59 -6.84 -5.41
CA HIS A 17 20.55 -8.26 -5.09
C HIS A 17 19.96 -8.49 -3.70
N ILE A 18 18.93 -9.35 -3.64
CA ILE A 18 18.32 -9.77 -2.40
C ILE A 18 18.80 -11.19 -2.13
N GLU A 19 19.52 -11.37 -1.04
CA GLU A 19 20.00 -12.68 -0.64
C GLU A 19 18.88 -13.52 -0.01
N GLY A 20 18.74 -14.75 -0.48
CA GLY A 20 17.84 -15.76 0.05
C GLY A 20 16.52 -15.91 -0.71
N LYS A 21 16.17 -17.16 -1.04
CA LYS A 21 14.91 -17.51 -1.74
C LYS A 21 13.66 -17.04 -1.00
N LYS A 22 13.70 -17.05 0.34
CA LYS A 22 12.59 -16.58 1.17
C LYS A 22 12.35 -15.08 1.02
N ASN A 23 13.40 -14.27 1.04
CA ASN A 23 13.30 -12.82 0.88
C ASN A 23 12.76 -12.44 -0.51
N ASN A 24 13.17 -13.18 -1.55
CA ASN A 24 12.64 -13.00 -2.91
C ASN A 24 11.14 -13.33 -2.99
N ALA A 25 10.68 -14.38 -2.32
CA ALA A 25 9.26 -14.70 -2.27
C ALA A 25 8.48 -13.62 -1.52
N VAL A 26 9.00 -13.14 -0.38
CA VAL A 26 8.32 -12.11 0.43
C VAL A 26 8.24 -10.78 -0.32
N ILE A 27 9.28 -10.39 -1.07
CA ILE A 27 9.23 -9.14 -1.85
C ILE A 27 8.23 -9.25 -3.01
N PHE A 28 8.10 -10.43 -3.62
CA PHE A 28 7.09 -10.67 -4.65
C PHE A 28 5.67 -10.60 -4.06
N VAL A 29 5.43 -11.26 -2.92
CA VAL A 29 4.15 -11.16 -2.18
C VAL A 29 3.86 -9.71 -1.79
N ARG A 30 4.86 -8.96 -1.32
CA ARG A 30 4.76 -7.53 -1.03
C ARG A 30 4.32 -6.73 -2.25
N ALA A 31 4.93 -6.95 -3.39
CA ALA A 31 4.62 -6.22 -4.61
C ALA A 31 3.21 -6.56 -5.11
N LEU A 32 2.84 -7.85 -5.12
CA LEU A 32 1.52 -8.31 -5.55
C LEU A 32 0.42 -7.80 -4.62
N ALA A 33 0.56 -8.06 -3.31
CA ALA A 33 -0.45 -7.66 -2.31
C ALA A 33 -0.62 -6.14 -2.26
N GLY A 34 0.47 -5.37 -2.34
CA GLY A 34 0.40 -3.90 -2.36
C GLY A 34 -0.24 -3.36 -3.64
N THR A 35 0.05 -3.95 -4.81
CA THR A 35 -0.55 -3.51 -6.08
C THR A 35 -2.04 -3.86 -6.12
N LEU A 36 -2.43 -5.08 -5.76
CA LEU A 36 -3.83 -5.48 -5.70
C LEU A 36 -4.60 -4.70 -4.62
N GLY A 37 -3.97 -4.44 -3.47
CA GLY A 37 -4.53 -3.63 -2.41
C GLY A 37 -4.84 -2.21 -2.87
N MET A 38 -3.89 -1.58 -3.56
CA MET A 38 -4.07 -0.24 -4.13
C MET A 38 -5.18 -0.22 -5.19
N LEU A 39 -5.23 -1.20 -6.10
CA LEU A 39 -6.30 -1.29 -7.11
C LEU A 39 -7.67 -1.51 -6.48
N GLY A 40 -7.76 -2.36 -5.45
CA GLY A 40 -9.00 -2.59 -4.71
C GLY A 40 -9.48 -1.33 -4.00
N ASN A 41 -8.56 -0.55 -3.44
CA ASN A 41 -8.88 0.74 -2.83
C ASN A 41 -9.37 1.77 -3.86
N PHE A 42 -8.74 1.87 -5.03
CA PHE A 42 -9.22 2.75 -6.11
C PHE A 42 -10.60 2.33 -6.61
N TYR A 43 -10.84 1.03 -6.78
CA TYR A 43 -12.16 0.52 -7.15
C TYR A 43 -13.23 0.88 -6.11
N ALA A 44 -12.91 0.76 -4.82
CA ALA A 44 -13.81 1.16 -3.75
C ALA A 44 -14.10 2.68 -3.77
N ILE A 45 -13.10 3.52 -4.03
CA ILE A 45 -13.27 4.98 -4.13
C ILE A 45 -14.16 5.37 -5.31
N ASP A 46 -14.10 4.63 -6.41
CA ASP A 46 -14.90 4.88 -7.61
C ASP A 46 -16.39 4.51 -7.44
N HIS A 47 -16.68 3.48 -6.62
CA HIS A 47 -18.03 2.92 -6.48
C HIS A 47 -18.72 3.21 -5.13
N LEU A 48 -17.98 3.68 -4.14
CA LEU A 48 -18.51 4.01 -2.81
C LEU A 48 -18.39 5.51 -2.52
N VAL A 49 -19.13 5.96 -1.53
CA VAL A 49 -18.90 7.29 -0.97
C VAL A 49 -17.47 7.37 -0.43
N LEU A 50 -16.76 8.45 -0.73
CA LEU A 50 -15.34 8.63 -0.38
C LEU A 50 -15.06 8.41 1.11
N SER A 51 -15.99 8.77 1.98
CA SER A 51 -15.90 8.52 3.43
C SER A 51 -15.82 7.04 3.75
N ASP A 52 -16.68 6.23 3.11
CA ASP A 52 -16.80 4.80 3.38
C ASP A 52 -15.60 4.03 2.81
N ALA A 53 -15.18 4.37 1.58
CA ALA A 53 -13.95 3.83 0.98
C ALA A 53 -12.71 4.16 1.82
N SER A 54 -12.61 5.40 2.32
CA SER A 54 -11.51 5.83 3.19
C SER A 54 -11.49 5.07 4.51
N MET A 55 -12.66 4.72 5.07
CA MET A 55 -12.76 3.90 6.28
C MET A 55 -12.24 2.50 6.06
N LEU A 56 -12.59 1.86 4.95
CA LEU A 56 -12.11 0.52 4.60
C LEU A 56 -10.58 0.50 4.48
N ASN A 57 -9.99 1.52 3.88
CA ASN A 57 -8.53 1.67 3.81
C ASN A 57 -7.89 1.84 5.19
N LYS A 58 -8.53 2.59 6.12
CA LYS A 58 -8.06 2.75 7.50
C LYS A 58 -8.08 1.46 8.34
N MET A 59 -8.66 0.38 7.82
CA MET A 59 -8.54 -0.95 8.41
C MET A 59 -7.14 -1.58 8.22
N SER A 60 -6.33 -1.08 7.27
CA SER A 60 -5.01 -1.66 6.97
C SER A 60 -4.07 -1.78 8.18
N PRO A 61 -3.98 -0.83 9.15
CA PRO A 61 -3.13 -0.99 10.33
C PRO A 61 -3.50 -2.19 11.22
N PHE A 62 -4.79 -2.56 11.28
CA PHE A 62 -5.22 -3.75 12.01
C PHE A 62 -4.69 -5.01 11.35
N PHE A 63 -4.76 -5.08 10.02
CA PHE A 63 -4.21 -6.20 9.27
C PHE A 63 -2.68 -6.26 9.36
N VAL A 64 -1.99 -5.11 9.40
CA VAL A 64 -0.54 -5.08 9.66
C VAL A 64 -0.22 -5.78 10.98
N ILE A 65 -0.96 -5.49 12.03
CA ILE A 65 -0.78 -6.09 13.36
C ILE A 65 -1.01 -7.61 13.30
N ILE A 66 -2.13 -8.03 12.70
CA ILE A 66 -2.49 -9.45 12.57
C ILE A 66 -1.41 -10.20 11.80
N PHE A 67 -1.01 -9.70 10.64
CA PHE A 67 0.00 -10.35 9.81
C PHE A 67 1.40 -10.30 10.44
N SER A 68 1.76 -9.21 11.13
CA SER A 68 3.03 -9.16 11.88
C SER A 68 3.06 -10.20 13.00
N PHE A 69 1.97 -10.40 13.72
CA PHE A 69 1.86 -11.44 14.72
C PHE A 69 2.03 -12.84 14.11
N ILE A 70 1.36 -13.12 12.97
CA ILE A 70 1.40 -14.43 12.30
C ILE A 70 2.78 -14.73 11.70
N PHE A 71 3.36 -13.77 10.95
CA PHE A 71 4.56 -14.00 10.16
C PHE A 71 5.85 -13.75 10.94
N LEU A 72 5.87 -12.71 11.78
CA LEU A 72 7.05 -12.33 12.53
C LEU A 72 7.05 -12.94 13.93
N LYS A 73 5.93 -13.55 14.37
CA LYS A 73 5.74 -14.08 15.73
C LYS A 73 6.05 -13.05 16.83
N GLU A 74 5.88 -11.77 16.49
CA GLU A 74 6.08 -10.68 17.44
C GLU A 74 4.95 -10.68 18.47
N ARG A 75 5.31 -10.52 19.74
CA ARG A 75 4.32 -10.33 20.81
C ARG A 75 3.76 -8.92 20.69
N LEU A 76 2.46 -8.83 20.47
CA LEU A 76 1.75 -7.54 20.48
C LEU A 76 1.77 -6.99 21.91
N THR A 77 2.30 -5.79 22.05
CA THR A 77 2.16 -5.04 23.29
C THR A 77 0.74 -4.51 23.39
N PHE A 78 0.09 -4.69 24.53
CA PHE A 78 -1.25 -4.16 24.80
C PHE A 78 -1.38 -2.68 24.42
N PHE A 79 -0.35 -1.91 24.67
CA PHE A 79 -0.28 -0.47 24.34
C PHE A 79 -0.36 -0.23 22.82
N GLN A 80 0.28 -1.03 21.99
CA GLN A 80 0.21 -0.92 20.53
C GLN A 80 -1.21 -1.19 20.02
N GLY A 81 -1.86 -2.24 20.52
CA GLY A 81 -3.25 -2.54 20.18
C GLY A 81 -4.20 -1.41 20.58
N PHE A 82 -4.05 -0.90 21.79
CA PHE A 82 -4.84 0.21 22.30
C PHE A 82 -4.66 1.49 21.45
N THR A 83 -3.42 1.86 21.10
CA THR A 83 -3.13 3.01 20.26
C THR A 83 -3.80 2.93 18.89
N VAL A 84 -3.77 1.74 18.25
CA VAL A 84 -4.41 1.55 16.95
C VAL A 84 -5.93 1.65 17.06
N ILE A 85 -6.54 1.09 18.11
CA ILE A 85 -7.98 1.21 18.35
C ILE A 85 -8.37 2.68 18.57
N CYS A 86 -7.63 3.42 19.39
CA CYS A 86 -7.88 4.84 19.61
C CYS A 86 -7.74 5.66 18.31
N ALA A 87 -6.72 5.40 17.50
CA ALA A 87 -6.53 6.05 16.20
C ALA A 87 -7.67 5.74 15.24
N PHE A 88 -8.17 4.49 15.24
CA PHE A 88 -9.32 4.10 14.42
C PHE A 88 -10.61 4.82 14.85
N ILE A 89 -10.90 4.83 16.16
CA ILE A 89 -12.06 5.56 16.70
C ILE A 89 -11.96 7.04 16.35
N GLY A 90 -10.77 7.65 16.51
CA GLY A 90 -10.53 9.05 16.11
C GLY A 90 -10.80 9.29 14.62
N SER A 91 -10.39 8.37 13.76
CA SER A 91 -10.65 8.47 12.31
C SER A 91 -12.15 8.35 11.96
N LEU A 92 -12.93 7.54 12.71
CA LEU A 92 -14.38 7.44 12.58
C LEU A 92 -15.08 8.78 12.81
N PHE A 93 -14.67 9.52 13.85
CA PHE A 93 -15.23 10.84 14.14
C PHE A 93 -14.96 11.87 13.05
N ILE A 94 -13.82 11.78 12.38
CA ILE A 94 -13.44 12.71 11.30
C ILE A 94 -14.14 12.35 10.00
N ILE A 95 -14.12 11.08 9.63
CA ILE A 95 -14.59 10.59 8.33
C ILE A 95 -16.13 10.51 8.30
N LYS A 96 -16.78 10.21 9.43
CA LYS A 96 -18.25 10.07 9.56
C LYS A 96 -18.84 9.18 8.46
N PRO A 97 -18.49 7.90 8.39
CA PRO A 97 -18.97 7.02 7.33
C PRO A 97 -20.50 6.96 7.31
N SER A 98 -21.08 6.95 6.14
CA SER A 98 -22.55 7.05 5.98
C SER A 98 -23.25 5.72 6.18
N PHE A 99 -22.65 4.61 5.77
CA PHE A 99 -23.21 3.24 5.79
C PHE A 99 -24.64 3.10 5.19
N GLN A 100 -25.15 4.16 4.53
CA GLN A 100 -26.44 4.13 3.88
C GLN A 100 -26.27 3.68 2.43
N ASN A 101 -26.93 2.60 2.05
CA ASN A 101 -26.89 2.03 0.70
C ASN A 101 -25.48 1.64 0.22
N VAL A 102 -24.69 1.02 1.09
CA VAL A 102 -23.36 0.53 0.73
C VAL A 102 -23.50 -0.72 -0.14
N ASP A 103 -23.08 -0.63 -1.39
CA ASP A 103 -23.00 -1.79 -2.26
C ASP A 103 -21.99 -2.80 -1.70
N PHE A 104 -22.47 -4.02 -1.43
CA PHE A 104 -21.68 -5.06 -0.78
C PHE A 104 -20.40 -5.42 -1.57
N PHE A 105 -20.49 -5.50 -2.88
CA PHE A 105 -19.36 -5.93 -3.71
C PHE A 105 -18.19 -4.93 -3.72
N PRO A 106 -18.40 -3.62 -3.96
CA PRO A 106 -17.33 -2.63 -3.81
C PRO A 106 -16.77 -2.54 -2.38
N ALA A 107 -17.63 -2.69 -1.37
CA ALA A 107 -17.18 -2.68 0.02
C ALA A 107 -16.28 -3.88 0.34
N LEU A 108 -16.61 -5.07 -0.17
CA LEU A 108 -15.78 -6.26 -0.02
C LEU A 108 -14.42 -6.08 -0.71
N ILE A 109 -14.40 -5.53 -1.92
CA ILE A 109 -13.15 -5.25 -2.65
C ILE A 109 -12.29 -4.23 -1.89
N GLY A 110 -12.89 -3.15 -1.37
CA GLY A 110 -12.19 -2.16 -0.54
C GLY A 110 -11.61 -2.76 0.75
N PHE A 111 -12.37 -3.63 1.42
CA PHE A 111 -11.91 -4.35 2.59
C PHE A 111 -10.73 -5.29 2.28
N LEU A 112 -10.83 -6.07 1.22
CA LEU A 112 -9.74 -6.92 0.73
C LEU A 112 -8.54 -6.08 0.28
N GLY A 113 -8.78 -4.88 -0.27
CA GLY A 113 -7.76 -3.89 -0.58
C GLY A 113 -6.98 -3.47 0.67
N GLY A 114 -7.67 -3.08 1.74
CA GLY A 114 -7.06 -2.74 3.03
C GLY A 114 -6.30 -3.91 3.65
N MET A 115 -6.81 -5.14 3.51
CA MET A 115 -6.12 -6.36 3.94
C MET A 115 -4.83 -6.58 3.13
N GLY A 116 -4.87 -6.41 1.80
CA GLY A 116 -3.71 -6.51 0.92
C GLY A 116 -2.63 -5.49 1.26
N GLU A 117 -3.01 -4.24 1.53
CA GLU A 117 -2.09 -3.21 2.02
C GLU A 117 -1.48 -3.59 3.37
N GLY A 118 -2.27 -4.09 4.31
CA GLY A 118 -1.80 -4.55 5.61
C GLY A 118 -0.77 -5.69 5.48
N LEU A 119 -1.03 -6.65 4.61
CA LEU A 119 -0.08 -7.73 4.29
C LEU A 119 1.21 -7.16 3.68
N ALA A 120 1.08 -6.23 2.77
CA ALA A 120 2.21 -5.59 2.12
C ALA A 120 3.12 -4.87 3.13
N TYR A 121 2.56 -4.13 4.08
CA TYR A 121 3.33 -3.48 5.15
C TYR A 121 3.98 -4.48 6.11
N ALA A 122 3.30 -5.58 6.45
CA ALA A 122 3.89 -6.66 7.25
C ALA A 122 5.10 -7.29 6.52
N CYS A 123 5.02 -7.48 5.20
CA CYS A 123 6.15 -7.94 4.39
C CYS A 123 7.31 -6.93 4.39
N VAL A 124 7.05 -5.62 4.31
CA VAL A 124 8.10 -4.59 4.42
C VAL A 124 8.82 -4.68 5.76
N ARG A 125 8.04 -4.84 6.84
CA ARG A 125 8.61 -4.99 8.19
C ARG A 125 9.49 -6.24 8.29
N TYR A 126 9.02 -7.37 7.77
CA TYR A 126 9.79 -8.61 7.69
C TYR A 126 11.11 -8.42 6.95
N LEU A 127 11.06 -7.85 5.74
CA LEU A 127 12.25 -7.61 4.92
C LEU A 127 13.24 -6.65 5.60
N GLY A 128 12.74 -5.60 6.26
CA GLY A 128 13.56 -4.66 7.03
C GLY A 128 14.32 -5.35 8.17
N GLN A 129 13.67 -6.27 8.90
CA GLN A 129 14.31 -7.05 9.96
C GLN A 129 15.38 -8.02 9.43
N HIS A 130 15.27 -8.44 8.17
CA HIS A 130 16.24 -9.30 7.50
C HIS A 130 17.31 -8.52 6.73
N GLY A 131 17.46 -7.22 7.01
CA GLY A 131 18.52 -6.39 6.47
C GLY A 131 18.33 -5.94 5.01
N VAL A 132 17.14 -6.14 4.44
CA VAL A 132 16.85 -5.65 3.08
C VAL A 132 16.63 -4.14 3.12
N ASN A 133 17.38 -3.41 2.29
CA ASN A 133 17.28 -1.96 2.23
C ASN A 133 15.90 -1.49 1.73
N GLY A 134 15.30 -0.50 2.41
CA GLY A 134 13.99 0.03 2.07
C GLY A 134 13.89 0.55 0.63
N ALA A 135 14.95 1.18 0.11
CA ALA A 135 14.97 1.65 -1.28
C ALA A 135 14.85 0.51 -2.30
N VAL A 136 15.41 -0.67 -2.00
CA VAL A 136 15.26 -1.87 -2.83
C VAL A 136 13.80 -2.34 -2.82
N ILE A 137 13.17 -2.39 -1.64
CA ILE A 137 11.76 -2.79 -1.50
C ILE A 137 10.85 -1.86 -2.30
N VAL A 138 11.06 -0.54 -2.19
CA VAL A 138 10.29 0.46 -2.93
C VAL A 138 10.52 0.35 -4.44
N ALA A 139 11.76 0.13 -4.89
CA ALA A 139 12.08 -0.03 -6.30
C ALA A 139 11.38 -1.26 -6.92
N TYR A 140 11.43 -2.40 -6.23
CA TYR A 140 10.73 -3.61 -6.68
C TYR A 140 9.21 -3.42 -6.74
N PHE A 141 8.63 -2.86 -5.69
CA PHE A 141 7.20 -2.56 -5.66
C PHE A 141 6.78 -1.61 -6.77
N SER A 142 7.48 -0.48 -6.92
CA SER A 142 7.16 0.51 -7.95
C SER A 142 7.34 -0.05 -9.36
N GLY A 143 8.40 -0.83 -9.59
CA GLY A 143 8.63 -1.49 -10.87
C GLY A 143 7.54 -2.51 -11.20
N PHE A 144 7.17 -3.36 -10.24
CA PHE A 144 6.09 -4.33 -10.40
C PHE A 144 4.74 -3.65 -10.64
N SER A 145 4.39 -2.62 -9.86
CA SER A 145 3.16 -1.86 -10.04
C SER A 145 3.10 -1.17 -11.39
N CYS A 146 4.19 -0.55 -11.86
CA CYS A 146 4.26 0.03 -13.19
C CYS A 146 4.04 -1.02 -14.28
N LEU A 147 4.70 -2.18 -14.17
CA LEU A 147 4.57 -3.26 -15.14
C LEU A 147 3.15 -3.83 -15.18
N PHE A 148 2.52 -3.96 -14.00
CA PHE A 148 1.17 -4.50 -13.87
C PHE A 148 0.09 -3.54 -14.37
N THR A 149 0.26 -2.22 -14.15
CA THR A 149 -0.72 -1.21 -14.59
C THR A 149 -0.53 -0.77 -16.04
N LEU A 150 0.63 -1.02 -16.65
CA LEU A 150 0.96 -0.61 -18.00
C LEU A 150 -0.02 -1.18 -19.07
N PRO A 151 -0.44 -2.46 -19.03
CA PRO A 151 -1.43 -2.99 -19.98
C PRO A 151 -2.77 -2.24 -19.91
N PHE A 152 -3.23 -1.91 -18.70
CA PHE A 152 -4.48 -1.17 -18.50
C PHE A 152 -4.38 0.26 -19.08
N LEU A 153 -3.24 0.91 -18.91
CA LEU A 153 -3.00 2.23 -19.47
C LEU A 153 -3.01 2.22 -21.02
N ILE A 154 -2.52 1.14 -21.64
CA ILE A 154 -2.49 1.01 -23.11
C ILE A 154 -3.89 0.71 -23.67
N LEU A 155 -4.66 -0.15 -22.96
CA LEU A 155 -5.97 -0.60 -23.41
C LEU A 155 -7.06 0.47 -23.22
N ASP A 156 -6.94 1.30 -22.20
CA ASP A 156 -7.95 2.32 -21.84
C ASP A 156 -7.27 3.68 -21.62
N PHE A 157 -6.65 4.18 -22.70
CA PHE A 157 -5.94 5.46 -22.65
C PHE A 157 -6.93 6.62 -22.78
N HIS A 158 -7.12 7.34 -21.68
CA HIS A 158 -7.85 8.61 -21.68
C HIS A 158 -6.88 9.78 -21.81
N PRO A 159 -7.06 10.68 -22.81
CA PRO A 159 -6.20 11.85 -22.95
C PRO A 159 -6.34 12.76 -21.72
N MET A 160 -5.22 13.00 -21.04
CA MET A 160 -5.18 13.84 -19.85
C MET A 160 -4.83 15.28 -20.21
N THR A 161 -5.46 16.24 -19.55
CA THR A 161 -5.09 17.66 -19.64
C THR A 161 -3.74 17.89 -18.97
N ILE A 162 -2.96 18.87 -19.45
CA ILE A 162 -1.65 19.23 -18.89
C ILE A 162 -1.74 19.50 -17.37
N PHE A 163 -2.82 20.14 -16.92
CA PHE A 163 -3.06 20.36 -15.49
C PHE A 163 -3.21 19.07 -14.70
N GLN A 164 -3.93 18.08 -15.22
CA GLN A 164 -4.08 16.75 -14.58
C GLN A 164 -2.73 16.04 -14.49
N ILE A 165 -1.90 16.10 -15.54
CA ILE A 165 -0.55 15.52 -15.52
C ILE A 165 0.32 16.18 -14.44
N LEU A 166 0.28 17.51 -14.32
CA LEU A 166 1.02 18.23 -13.27
C LEU A 166 0.55 17.86 -11.86
N CYS A 167 -0.75 17.74 -11.65
CA CYS A 167 -1.32 17.30 -10.38
C CYS A 167 -0.88 15.87 -10.02
N LEU A 168 -0.90 14.95 -10.99
CA LEU A 168 -0.46 13.57 -10.78
C LEU A 168 1.03 13.47 -10.48
N LEU A 169 1.86 14.26 -11.18
CA LEU A 169 3.29 14.35 -10.91
C LEU A 169 3.55 14.92 -9.51
N GLY A 170 2.81 15.96 -9.11
CA GLY A 170 2.90 16.56 -7.78
C GLY A 170 2.50 15.58 -6.69
N ALA A 171 1.39 14.86 -6.86
CA ALA A 171 0.95 13.81 -5.93
C ALA A 171 1.97 12.66 -5.85
N GLY A 172 2.52 12.23 -6.99
CA GLY A 172 3.57 11.22 -7.04
C GLY A 172 4.86 11.64 -6.36
N ALA A 173 5.27 12.92 -6.51
CA ALA A 173 6.43 13.47 -5.83
C ALA A 173 6.21 13.57 -4.32
N GLY A 174 5.03 14.03 -3.89
CA GLY A 174 4.66 14.08 -2.47
C GLY A 174 4.65 12.70 -1.82
N ALA A 175 4.06 11.70 -2.47
CA ALA A 175 4.06 10.33 -2.00
C ALA A 175 5.48 9.73 -1.94
N ALA A 176 6.36 10.06 -2.89
CA ALA A 176 7.75 9.59 -2.88
C ALA A 176 8.58 10.25 -1.76
N GLY A 177 8.27 11.51 -1.41
CA GLY A 177 8.93 12.21 -0.29
C GLY A 177 8.48 11.74 1.09
N GLY A 178 7.30 11.11 1.20
CA GLY A 178 6.77 10.52 2.44
C GLY A 178 7.22 9.09 2.72
N GLN A 179 7.94 8.47 1.80
CA GLN A 179 8.51 7.12 1.94
C GLN A 179 9.98 7.18 2.31
#